data_46b8e456034b6ed7bd779d9ca8ec3c9c
#
_entry.id   46b8e456034b6ed7bd779d9ca8ec3c9c
#
_cell.length_a   1.000
_cell.length_b   1.000
_cell.length_c   1.000
_cell.angle_alpha   90.00
_cell.angle_beta   90.00
_cell.angle_gamma   90.00
#
_symmetry.space_group_name_H-M   'P 1'
#
loop_
_entity.id
_entity.type
_entity.pdbx_description
1 polymer ?
#
loop_
_entity_poly.entity_id
_entity_poly.type
_entity_poly.pdbx_seq_one_letter_code
_entity_poly.pdbx_strand_id
1 'polypeptide(L)'
;MHFNGIQSFKKWVCLSIASMGLVACGGGSADSKTAAASGANNQAAASGASNAGKEGQTINFGIINTESSQNLKTDWEPFLADMSKKTGLNIKPFFASDYAGVIQAMRFKKVDLAWYGNKSAMEAVDRADGEVFAQTINNDGTTGYYSLMIVNADSPYKTEQDVLKDAGKLTFANGDPHSTSGNLVPGYYVFAKNNVDATKIFKRTLNANHESNAMAVANKQVDVGTFNTEGWAMMEKKNPDIVKKLKIVWKSPEIPSDPLVWRKDMDDASKQKIKTCLMSYGSTPEEKKVLDALGWSKFRESNND
;
A
#
# COMPACT_ATOMS: atom_id res chain seq x y z
N MET A 1 -52.16 2.24 31.93
CA MET A 1 -52.95 2.38 30.70
C MET A 1 -52.21 1.66 29.61
N HIS A 2 -52.89 0.65 29.05
CA HIS A 2 -52.43 -0.21 27.95
C HIS A 2 -52.23 0.55 26.65
N PHE A 3 -51.31 0.17 25.80
CA PHE A 3 -51.61 -0.28 24.44
C PHE A 3 -50.42 -1.03 23.79
N ASN A 4 -50.76 -2.25 23.37
CA ASN A 4 -50.00 -3.16 22.52
C ASN A 4 -49.91 -2.65 21.05
N GLY A 5 -48.88 -3.07 20.36
CA GLY A 5 -48.77 -2.94 18.90
C GLY A 5 -47.70 -3.82 18.29
N ILE A 6 -48.00 -5.12 18.16
CA ILE A 6 -47.24 -6.10 17.37
C ILE A 6 -47.61 -5.86 15.90
N GLN A 7 -46.62 -5.71 15.02
CA GLN A 7 -46.82 -5.98 13.59
C GLN A 7 -45.64 -6.77 12.99
N SER A 8 -45.99 -7.95 12.63
CA SER A 8 -45.35 -8.95 11.82
C SER A 8 -45.18 -8.47 10.38
N PHE A 9 -43.98 -8.64 9.77
CA PHE A 9 -43.83 -8.55 8.32
C PHE A 9 -43.28 -9.85 7.71
N LYS A 10 -44.02 -10.28 6.74
CA LYS A 10 -44.04 -11.54 6.00
C LYS A 10 -42.79 -11.76 5.14
N LYS A 11 -42.37 -13.03 5.11
CA LYS A 11 -41.48 -13.63 4.11
C LYS A 11 -42.07 -13.52 2.71
N TRP A 12 -41.27 -13.14 1.74
CA TRP A 12 -41.52 -13.41 0.33
C TRP A 12 -40.42 -14.33 -0.21
N VAL A 13 -40.87 -15.54 -0.52
CA VAL A 13 -40.17 -16.53 -1.31
C VAL A 13 -40.68 -16.35 -2.75
N CYS A 14 -39.81 -16.18 -3.71
CA CYS A 14 -40.11 -16.35 -5.12
C CYS A 14 -39.20 -17.43 -5.71
N LEU A 15 -39.86 -18.53 -6.03
CA LEU A 15 -39.39 -19.70 -6.76
C LEU A 15 -39.71 -19.46 -8.25
N SER A 16 -38.77 -19.74 -9.15
CA SER A 16 -39.04 -19.89 -10.60
C SER A 16 -37.91 -20.77 -11.19
N ILE A 17 -38.10 -21.99 -11.32
CA ILE A 17 -38.50 -22.92 -12.36
C ILE A 17 -37.68 -22.79 -13.66
N ALA A 18 -37.06 -23.94 -13.95
CA ALA A 18 -36.25 -24.35 -15.09
C ALA A 18 -37.00 -24.32 -16.42
N SER A 19 -36.28 -24.23 -17.52
CA SER A 19 -36.63 -24.85 -18.76
C SER A 19 -35.40 -25.33 -19.54
N MET A 20 -35.37 -26.63 -19.73
CA MET A 20 -34.52 -27.39 -20.64
C MET A 20 -34.86 -27.09 -22.12
N GLY A 21 -33.86 -27.08 -22.95
CA GLY A 21 -33.99 -27.14 -24.39
C GLY A 21 -32.83 -27.95 -25.00
N LEU A 22 -33.07 -29.21 -25.20
CA LEU A 22 -32.28 -30.12 -26.07
C LEU A 22 -32.67 -29.87 -27.53
N VAL A 23 -31.69 -29.74 -28.43
CA VAL A 23 -31.86 -30.16 -29.82
C VAL A 23 -30.55 -30.80 -30.30
N ALA A 24 -30.71 -31.99 -30.87
CA ALA A 24 -29.68 -32.88 -31.36
C ALA A 24 -29.54 -32.86 -32.89
N CYS A 25 -28.43 -33.44 -33.34
CA CYS A 25 -28.22 -34.21 -34.58
C CYS A 25 -27.87 -33.56 -35.92
N GLY A 26 -26.85 -34.13 -36.47
CA GLY A 26 -26.53 -34.31 -37.89
C GLY A 26 -25.05 -34.03 -38.16
N GLY A 27 -24.15 -34.92 -38.43
CA GLY A 27 -24.08 -36.15 -39.19
C GLY A 27 -23.51 -35.90 -40.58
N GLY A 28 -22.26 -36.31 -40.84
CA GLY A 28 -21.69 -36.25 -42.22
C GLY A 28 -20.20 -36.67 -42.24
N SER A 29 -20.00 -37.90 -42.71
CA SER A 29 -18.73 -38.63 -42.83
C SER A 29 -17.98 -38.39 -44.15
N ALA A 30 -16.68 -38.80 -44.11
CA ALA A 30 -15.80 -39.34 -45.17
C ALA A 30 -15.21 -38.32 -46.16
N ASP A 31 -13.97 -38.39 -46.62
CA ASP A 31 -13.08 -39.53 -46.90
C ASP A 31 -11.63 -39.06 -47.10
N SER A 32 -10.76 -40.00 -46.83
CA SER A 32 -9.36 -40.14 -47.06
C SER A 32 -8.76 -39.64 -48.38
N LYS A 33 -7.48 -39.20 -48.36
CA LYS A 33 -6.39 -39.90 -49.08
C LYS A 33 -4.98 -39.35 -48.75
N THR A 34 -4.14 -40.32 -48.50
CA THR A 34 -2.69 -40.42 -48.40
C THR A 34 -1.90 -39.73 -49.54
N ALA A 35 -0.75 -39.16 -49.20
CA ALA A 35 0.50 -39.33 -49.96
C ALA A 35 1.75 -38.87 -49.16
N ALA A 36 2.82 -39.59 -49.41
CA ALA A 36 4.03 -39.78 -48.64
C ALA A 36 5.10 -38.68 -48.78
N ALA A 37 5.92 -38.63 -47.73
CA ALA A 37 7.39 -38.52 -47.61
C ALA A 37 8.16 -37.58 -48.53
N SER A 38 8.95 -36.71 -47.91
CA SER A 38 10.40 -36.71 -48.06
C SER A 38 11.05 -35.82 -46.99
N GLY A 39 12.15 -36.33 -46.44
CA GLY A 39 12.88 -35.72 -45.33
C GLY A 39 13.64 -34.48 -45.71
N ALA A 40 13.82 -33.62 -44.72
CA ALA A 40 14.90 -32.63 -44.70
C ALA A 40 15.32 -32.41 -43.26
N ASN A 41 16.61 -32.54 -43.06
CA ASN A 41 17.34 -32.20 -41.85
C ASN A 41 16.89 -30.87 -41.24
N ASN A 42 16.55 -30.88 -39.99
CA ASN A 42 16.50 -29.65 -39.20
C ASN A 42 17.58 -29.67 -38.14
N GLN A 43 18.66 -28.94 -38.43
CA GLN A 43 19.56 -28.41 -37.42
C GLN A 43 18.75 -27.61 -36.43
N ALA A 44 18.78 -28.04 -35.19
CA ALA A 44 18.27 -27.27 -34.05
C ALA A 44 19.14 -26.01 -33.87
N ALA A 45 18.66 -24.91 -34.44
CA ALA A 45 19.10 -23.58 -33.98
C ALA A 45 18.48 -23.32 -32.62
N ALA A 46 19.30 -23.39 -31.58
CA ALA A 46 18.94 -22.86 -30.26
C ALA A 46 18.75 -21.34 -30.41
N SER A 47 17.53 -20.94 -30.67
CA SER A 47 17.13 -19.54 -30.51
C SER A 47 17.12 -19.21 -29.03
N GLY A 48 18.19 -18.59 -28.54
CA GLY A 48 18.18 -17.85 -27.32
C GLY A 48 17.06 -16.81 -27.40
N ALA A 49 15.93 -17.08 -26.77
CA ALA A 49 14.90 -16.08 -26.60
C ALA A 49 15.49 -14.97 -25.73
N SER A 50 15.88 -13.86 -26.35
CA SER A 50 16.17 -12.63 -25.63
C SER A 50 14.88 -12.21 -24.95
N ASN A 51 14.79 -12.35 -23.63
CA ASN A 51 13.73 -11.84 -22.79
C ASN A 51 13.84 -10.30 -22.68
N ALA A 52 13.78 -9.61 -23.81
CA ALA A 52 13.58 -8.18 -23.82
C ALA A 52 12.12 -7.93 -23.43
N GLY A 53 11.89 -7.43 -22.21
CA GLY A 53 10.55 -7.02 -21.77
C GLY A 53 9.91 -6.18 -22.88
N LYS A 54 8.68 -6.53 -23.25
CA LYS A 54 7.99 -5.91 -24.38
C LYS A 54 7.84 -4.42 -24.12
N GLU A 55 8.30 -3.59 -25.05
CA GLU A 55 8.08 -2.15 -25.00
C GLU A 55 6.57 -1.87 -24.86
N GLY A 56 6.19 -0.97 -23.94
CA GLY A 56 4.78 -0.67 -23.66
C GLY A 56 4.06 -1.69 -22.76
N GLN A 57 4.75 -2.70 -22.20
CA GLN A 57 4.13 -3.60 -21.22
C GLN A 57 3.60 -2.79 -20.02
N THR A 58 2.35 -3.05 -19.63
CA THR A 58 1.75 -2.38 -18.48
C THR A 58 2.24 -3.00 -17.16
N ILE A 59 2.68 -2.15 -16.25
CA ILE A 59 3.05 -2.46 -14.87
C ILE A 59 2.15 -1.63 -13.94
N ASN A 60 1.34 -2.29 -13.14
CA ASN A 60 0.49 -1.63 -12.16
C ASN A 60 1.28 -1.41 -10.87
N PHE A 61 1.51 -0.14 -10.53
CA PHE A 61 2.26 0.27 -9.34
C PHE A 61 1.29 0.58 -8.19
N GLY A 62 1.26 -0.27 -7.18
CA GLY A 62 0.46 -0.10 -5.97
C GLY A 62 1.07 0.93 -5.02
N ILE A 63 0.22 1.76 -4.45
CA ILE A 63 0.60 2.80 -3.49
C ILE A 63 -0.32 2.67 -2.29
N ILE A 64 0.27 2.43 -1.10
CA ILE A 64 -0.50 2.33 0.15
C ILE A 64 -1.11 3.69 0.52
N ASN A 65 -2.29 3.63 1.13
CA ASN A 65 -3.10 4.81 1.48
C ASN A 65 -2.58 5.50 2.75
N THR A 66 -1.50 6.28 2.64
CA THR A 66 -0.95 7.09 3.74
C THR A 66 -1.62 8.44 3.89
N GLU A 67 -2.17 8.96 2.80
CA GLU A 67 -2.80 10.27 2.67
C GLU A 67 -4.11 10.17 1.91
N SER A 68 -4.77 11.30 1.66
CA SER A 68 -5.92 11.36 0.76
C SER A 68 -5.55 10.89 -0.65
N SER A 69 -6.46 10.22 -1.33
CA SER A 69 -6.22 9.73 -2.71
C SER A 69 -5.85 10.85 -3.67
N GLN A 70 -6.34 12.08 -3.43
CA GLN A 70 -6.00 13.23 -4.26
C GLN A 70 -4.55 13.66 -4.06
N ASN A 71 -4.06 13.70 -2.81
CA ASN A 71 -2.67 14.05 -2.49
C ASN A 71 -1.73 13.00 -3.04
N LEU A 72 -1.98 11.71 -2.78
CA LEU A 72 -1.19 10.62 -3.34
C LEU A 72 -1.10 10.70 -4.86
N LYS A 73 -2.21 10.92 -5.55
CA LYS A 73 -2.23 11.04 -7.00
C LYS A 73 -1.35 12.21 -7.47
N THR A 74 -1.49 13.37 -6.86
CA THR A 74 -0.73 14.58 -7.24
C THR A 74 0.78 14.38 -7.03
N ASP A 75 1.17 13.76 -5.92
CA ASP A 75 2.59 13.60 -5.56
C ASP A 75 3.27 12.48 -6.37
N TRP A 76 2.55 11.39 -6.67
CA TRP A 76 3.12 10.22 -7.34
C TRP A 76 3.09 10.29 -8.86
N GLU A 77 2.13 11.01 -9.46
CA GLU A 77 1.95 11.05 -10.91
C GLU A 77 3.21 11.51 -11.66
N PRO A 78 3.96 12.55 -11.23
CA PRO A 78 5.21 12.96 -11.89
C PRO A 78 6.28 11.86 -11.87
N PHE A 79 6.44 11.17 -10.74
CA PHE A 79 7.41 10.08 -10.59
C PHE A 79 7.08 8.90 -11.50
N LEU A 80 5.82 8.45 -11.52
CA LEU A 80 5.39 7.31 -12.34
C LEU A 80 5.44 7.60 -13.83
N ALA A 81 5.12 8.83 -14.23
CA ALA A 81 5.24 9.28 -15.62
C ALA A 81 6.70 9.27 -16.09
N ASP A 82 7.62 9.79 -15.27
CA ASP A 82 9.05 9.78 -15.60
C ASP A 82 9.63 8.35 -15.59
N MET A 83 9.22 7.53 -14.63
CA MET A 83 9.57 6.11 -14.58
C MET A 83 9.11 5.38 -15.85
N SER A 84 7.88 5.64 -16.33
CA SER A 84 7.38 5.07 -17.59
C SER A 84 8.27 5.47 -18.77
N LYS A 85 8.60 6.74 -18.88
CA LYS A 85 9.46 7.26 -19.96
C LYS A 85 10.87 6.65 -19.93
N LYS A 86 11.47 6.49 -18.76
CA LYS A 86 12.84 5.96 -18.61
C LYS A 86 12.93 4.46 -18.85
N THR A 87 11.91 3.72 -18.46
CA THR A 87 11.90 2.25 -18.58
C THR A 87 11.33 1.76 -19.91
N GLY A 88 10.56 2.59 -20.63
CA GLY A 88 9.77 2.17 -21.80
C GLY A 88 8.58 1.26 -21.41
N LEU A 89 8.28 1.13 -20.13
CA LEU A 89 7.12 0.41 -19.60
C LEU A 89 5.95 1.37 -19.40
N ASN A 90 4.72 0.88 -19.48
CA ASN A 90 3.53 1.65 -19.18
C ASN A 90 3.21 1.52 -17.69
N ILE A 91 3.82 2.35 -16.83
CA ILE A 91 3.62 2.32 -15.39
C ILE A 91 2.30 3.01 -15.05
N LYS A 92 1.36 2.28 -14.44
CA LYS A 92 0.05 2.79 -14.03
C LYS A 92 -0.11 2.76 -12.52
N PRO A 93 -0.52 3.87 -11.89
CA PRO A 93 -0.80 3.87 -10.46
C PRO A 93 -2.02 3.02 -10.12
N PHE A 94 -1.94 2.32 -9.00
CA PHE A 94 -3.06 1.64 -8.37
C PHE A 94 -3.23 2.15 -6.94
N PHE A 95 -4.36 2.76 -6.67
CA PHE A 95 -4.74 3.24 -5.35
C PHE A 95 -5.87 2.38 -4.79
N ALA A 96 -5.77 2.00 -3.52
CA ALA A 96 -6.83 1.34 -2.78
C ALA A 96 -7.31 2.23 -1.62
N SER A 97 -8.45 1.90 -1.04
CA SER A 97 -9.01 2.61 0.12
C SER A 97 -8.21 2.39 1.41
N ASP A 98 -7.42 1.31 1.46
CA ASP A 98 -6.62 0.88 2.60
C ASP A 98 -5.41 0.05 2.15
N TYR A 99 -4.52 -0.26 3.08
CA TYR A 99 -3.31 -1.04 2.82
C TYR A 99 -3.63 -2.48 2.38
N ALA A 100 -4.65 -3.09 2.98
CA ALA A 100 -5.08 -4.44 2.63
C ALA A 100 -5.46 -4.57 1.15
N GLY A 101 -6.10 -3.53 0.59
CA GLY A 101 -6.49 -3.48 -0.82
C GLY A 101 -5.30 -3.60 -1.76
N VAL A 102 -4.15 -2.97 -1.46
CA VAL A 102 -2.93 -3.08 -2.27
C VAL A 102 -2.32 -4.48 -2.16
N ILE A 103 -2.27 -5.06 -0.94
CA ILE A 103 -1.77 -6.43 -0.70
C ILE A 103 -2.64 -7.44 -1.47
N GLN A 104 -3.96 -7.33 -1.38
CA GLN A 104 -4.88 -8.21 -2.10
C GLN A 104 -4.77 -8.05 -3.62
N ALA A 105 -4.62 -6.80 -4.10
CA ALA A 105 -4.43 -6.55 -5.52
C ALA A 105 -3.15 -7.22 -6.05
N MET A 106 -2.05 -7.19 -5.29
CA MET A 106 -0.83 -7.91 -5.62
C MET A 106 -1.06 -9.43 -5.63
N ARG A 107 -1.71 -9.98 -4.61
CA ARG A 107 -2.06 -11.40 -4.52
C ARG A 107 -2.87 -11.89 -5.72
N PHE A 108 -3.81 -11.08 -6.20
CA PHE A 108 -4.65 -11.39 -7.36
C PHE A 108 -4.06 -10.89 -8.69
N LYS A 109 -2.77 -10.58 -8.72
CA LYS A 109 -2.04 -10.15 -9.93
C LYS A 109 -2.62 -8.91 -10.62
N LYS A 110 -3.24 -8.02 -9.83
CA LYS A 110 -3.72 -6.70 -10.30
C LYS A 110 -2.70 -5.59 -10.05
N VAL A 111 -1.74 -5.84 -9.15
CA VAL A 111 -0.58 -5.00 -8.86
C VAL A 111 0.67 -5.84 -9.09
N ASP A 112 1.63 -5.29 -9.80
CA ASP A 112 2.89 -5.95 -10.17
C ASP A 112 4.05 -5.51 -9.29
N LEU A 113 4.04 -4.25 -8.89
CA LEU A 113 5.04 -3.55 -8.10
C LEU A 113 4.32 -2.63 -7.13
N ALA A 114 4.80 -2.48 -5.89
CA ALA A 114 4.19 -1.58 -4.93
C ALA A 114 5.21 -0.96 -3.96
N TRP A 115 4.88 0.25 -3.48
CA TRP A 115 5.45 0.84 -2.30
C TRP A 115 4.61 0.46 -1.09
N TYR A 116 5.25 -0.07 -0.06
CA TYR A 116 4.65 -0.53 1.18
C TYR A 116 5.37 0.04 2.40
N GLY A 117 4.71 0.04 3.57
CA GLY A 117 5.42 0.08 4.84
C GLY A 117 5.97 -1.32 5.18
N ASN A 118 6.91 -1.41 6.13
CA ASN A 118 7.57 -2.69 6.44
C ASN A 118 6.60 -3.82 6.81
N LYS A 119 5.57 -3.53 7.64
CA LYS A 119 4.55 -4.54 7.98
C LYS A 119 3.78 -5.03 6.76
N SER A 120 3.26 -4.11 5.96
CA SER A 120 2.49 -4.48 4.75
C SER A 120 3.35 -5.16 3.69
N ALA A 121 4.66 -4.83 3.61
CA ALA A 121 5.60 -5.54 2.76
C ALA A 121 5.82 -6.99 3.21
N MET A 122 6.01 -7.24 4.52
CA MET A 122 6.08 -8.60 5.06
C MET A 122 4.82 -9.40 4.71
N GLU A 123 3.65 -8.81 4.85
CA GLU A 123 2.39 -9.45 4.48
C GLU A 123 2.28 -9.72 2.98
N ALA A 124 2.80 -8.81 2.13
CA ALA A 124 2.86 -9.03 0.68
C ALA A 124 3.84 -10.16 0.31
N VAL A 125 4.99 -10.27 1.00
CA VAL A 125 5.94 -11.38 0.84
C VAL A 125 5.29 -12.71 1.23
N ASP A 126 4.59 -12.76 2.36
CA ASP A 126 4.02 -13.99 2.90
C ASP A 126 2.78 -14.47 2.14
N ARG A 127 1.95 -13.55 1.59
CA ARG A 127 0.60 -13.85 1.11
C ARG A 127 0.34 -13.51 -0.36
N ALA A 128 1.24 -12.75 -0.99
CA ALA A 128 1.05 -12.24 -2.34
C ALA A 128 2.26 -12.49 -3.26
N ASP A 129 3.11 -13.46 -2.92
CA ASP A 129 4.33 -13.78 -3.67
C ASP A 129 5.24 -12.58 -3.93
N GLY A 130 5.26 -11.63 -2.99
CA GLY A 130 6.09 -10.44 -3.06
C GLY A 130 7.56 -10.73 -2.78
N GLU A 131 8.42 -9.89 -3.33
CA GLU A 131 9.86 -9.87 -3.09
C GLU A 131 10.33 -8.43 -2.94
N VAL A 132 10.91 -8.10 -1.78
CA VAL A 132 11.53 -6.79 -1.54
C VAL A 132 12.79 -6.68 -2.38
N PHE A 133 12.97 -5.58 -3.10
CA PHE A 133 14.16 -5.35 -3.91
C PHE A 133 14.81 -3.99 -3.72
N ALA A 134 14.09 -3.03 -3.16
CA ALA A 134 14.57 -1.68 -2.92
C ALA A 134 13.94 -1.08 -1.67
N GLN A 135 14.58 -0.03 -1.15
CA GLN A 135 14.07 0.86 -0.09
C GLN A 135 14.31 2.32 -0.46
N THR A 136 13.49 3.20 0.08
CA THR A 136 13.65 4.65 -0.04
C THR A 136 14.77 5.16 0.85
N ILE A 137 15.37 6.31 0.47
CA ILE A 137 16.27 7.13 1.29
C ILE A 137 15.60 8.50 1.41
N ASN A 138 15.46 9.00 2.62
CA ASN A 138 14.81 10.26 2.90
C ASN A 138 15.58 11.47 2.36
N ASN A 139 14.93 12.63 2.25
CA ASN A 139 15.53 13.86 1.76
C ASN A 139 16.75 14.31 2.57
N ASP A 140 16.76 14.03 3.88
CA ASP A 140 17.90 14.31 4.77
C ASP A 140 19.03 13.25 4.69
N GLY A 141 18.88 12.25 3.83
CA GLY A 141 19.82 11.15 3.64
C GLY A 141 19.68 10.01 4.66
N THR A 142 18.74 10.09 5.59
CA THR A 142 18.47 8.99 6.55
C THR A 142 17.80 7.81 5.86
N THR A 143 17.98 6.62 6.44
CA THR A 143 17.45 5.35 5.94
C THR A 143 16.43 4.74 6.90
N GLY A 144 15.81 5.58 7.71
CA GLY A 144 14.81 5.20 8.69
C GLY A 144 13.92 6.36 9.08
N TYR A 145 12.85 6.05 9.80
CA TYR A 145 11.87 7.00 10.30
C TYR A 145 11.32 6.54 11.65
N TYR A 146 10.37 7.27 12.23
CA TYR A 146 9.87 7.00 13.56
C TYR A 146 8.34 7.08 13.60
N SER A 147 7.74 6.18 14.36
CA SER A 147 6.34 6.30 14.77
C SER A 147 6.18 7.38 15.82
N LEU A 148 5.10 8.09 15.75
CA LEU A 148 4.74 9.17 16.68
C LEU A 148 3.37 8.91 17.28
N MET A 149 3.21 9.24 18.58
CA MET A 149 1.91 9.49 19.16
C MET A 149 1.75 11.00 19.31
N ILE A 150 0.65 11.52 18.79
CA ILE A 150 0.36 12.94 18.73
C ILE A 150 -0.93 13.29 19.46
N VAL A 151 -0.95 14.49 20.02
CA VAL A 151 -2.13 15.14 20.62
C VAL A 151 -2.23 16.57 20.09
N ASN A 152 -3.37 17.23 20.33
CA ASN A 152 -3.48 18.66 20.02
C ASN A 152 -2.50 19.47 20.87
N ALA A 153 -1.92 20.55 20.34
CA ALA A 153 -0.94 21.39 21.02
C ALA A 153 -1.48 21.96 22.37
N ASP A 154 -2.77 22.25 22.45
CA ASP A 154 -3.44 22.75 23.65
C ASP A 154 -3.72 21.65 24.69
N SER A 155 -3.51 20.38 24.34
CA SER A 155 -3.74 19.24 25.23
C SER A 155 -2.84 19.31 26.47
N PRO A 156 -3.32 18.93 27.67
CA PRO A 156 -2.50 18.89 28.87
C PRO A 156 -1.45 17.76 28.87
N TYR A 157 -1.61 16.75 28.02
CA TYR A 157 -0.76 15.55 27.98
C TYR A 157 0.63 15.89 27.41
N LYS A 158 1.68 15.40 28.07
CA LYS A 158 3.09 15.63 27.69
C LYS A 158 3.82 14.34 27.30
N THR A 159 3.33 13.21 27.77
CA THR A 159 3.93 11.88 27.55
C THR A 159 2.84 10.87 27.19
N GLU A 160 3.24 9.73 26.62
CA GLU A 160 2.32 8.61 26.40
C GLU A 160 1.74 8.08 27.70
N GLN A 161 2.48 8.15 28.82
CA GLN A 161 2.00 7.71 30.14
C GLN A 161 0.85 8.60 30.63
N ASP A 162 0.90 9.90 30.37
CA ASP A 162 -0.21 10.81 30.67
C ASP A 162 -1.46 10.41 29.89
N VAL A 163 -1.29 10.07 28.59
CA VAL A 163 -2.38 9.60 27.72
C VAL A 163 -2.96 8.29 28.23
N LEU A 164 -2.11 7.30 28.54
CA LEU A 164 -2.56 5.99 29.01
C LEU A 164 -3.35 6.06 30.31
N LYS A 165 -2.93 6.93 31.24
CA LYS A 165 -3.62 7.16 32.53
C LYS A 165 -5.07 7.62 32.35
N ASP A 166 -5.32 8.44 31.34
CA ASP A 166 -6.65 9.02 31.08
C ASP A 166 -7.38 8.38 29.86
N ALA A 167 -6.81 7.30 29.28
CA ALA A 167 -7.26 6.70 28.02
C ALA A 167 -8.78 6.45 27.96
N GLY A 168 -9.39 5.98 29.05
CA GLY A 168 -10.84 5.72 29.12
C GLY A 168 -11.74 6.96 28.92
N LYS A 169 -11.16 8.16 28.95
CA LYS A 169 -11.86 9.43 28.67
C LYS A 169 -11.62 9.91 27.23
N LEU A 170 -10.60 9.35 26.54
CA LEU A 170 -10.04 9.86 25.30
C LEU A 170 -10.51 9.05 24.09
N THR A 171 -10.63 9.74 22.97
CA THR A 171 -10.80 9.16 21.64
C THR A 171 -9.45 8.99 20.95
N PHE A 172 -9.23 7.86 20.29
CA PHE A 172 -7.97 7.49 19.66
C PHE A 172 -8.12 7.21 18.18
N ALA A 173 -7.32 7.88 17.36
CA ALA A 173 -7.15 7.59 15.95
C ALA A 173 -5.92 6.70 15.74
N ASN A 174 -6.14 5.40 15.67
CA ASN A 174 -5.12 4.42 15.34
C ASN A 174 -4.83 4.44 13.84
N GLY A 175 -3.65 3.99 13.42
CA GLY A 175 -3.32 3.80 12.01
C GLY A 175 -4.04 2.60 11.41
N ASP A 176 -3.94 2.49 10.07
CA ASP A 176 -4.37 1.29 9.35
C ASP A 176 -3.79 0.03 10.00
N PRO A 177 -4.57 -1.06 10.16
CA PRO A 177 -4.11 -2.30 10.79
C PRO A 177 -2.84 -2.90 10.16
N HIS A 178 -2.55 -2.61 8.89
CA HIS A 178 -1.37 -3.08 8.16
C HIS A 178 -0.22 -2.06 8.14
N SER A 179 -0.39 -0.90 8.81
CA SER A 179 0.65 0.12 8.94
C SER A 179 1.71 -0.27 9.97
N THR A 180 2.98 -0.04 9.64
CA THR A 180 4.12 -0.21 10.55
C THR A 180 4.09 0.85 11.65
N SER A 181 4.26 2.12 11.27
CA SER A 181 4.35 3.24 12.21
C SER A 181 3.00 3.67 12.79
N GLY A 182 1.90 3.43 12.06
CA GLY A 182 0.58 3.79 12.52
C GLY A 182 -0.07 2.78 13.47
N ASN A 183 0.34 1.50 13.41
CA ASN A 183 -0.31 0.44 14.14
C ASN A 183 0.65 -0.53 14.84
N LEU A 184 1.53 -1.23 14.11
CA LEU A 184 2.38 -2.28 14.67
C LEU A 184 3.30 -1.74 15.77
N VAL A 185 4.06 -0.70 15.46
CA VAL A 185 5.09 -0.15 16.34
C VAL A 185 4.50 0.50 17.59
N PRO A 186 3.50 1.40 17.51
CA PRO A 186 2.84 1.91 18.71
C PRO A 186 2.06 0.80 19.45
N GLY A 187 1.48 -0.16 18.72
CA GLY A 187 0.81 -1.33 19.30
C GLY A 187 1.72 -2.11 20.24
N TYR A 188 2.97 -2.30 19.88
CA TYR A 188 3.95 -2.98 20.71
C TYR A 188 4.53 -2.06 21.80
N TYR A 189 5.13 -0.92 21.40
CA TYR A 189 5.94 -0.11 22.30
C TYR A 189 5.11 0.72 23.31
N VAL A 190 3.92 1.17 22.93
CA VAL A 190 3.05 1.96 23.80
C VAL A 190 2.04 1.08 24.52
N PHE A 191 1.40 0.14 23.81
CA PHE A 191 0.28 -0.60 24.41
C PHE A 191 0.71 -1.95 24.99
N ALA A 192 1.27 -2.86 24.21
CA ALA A 192 1.62 -4.20 24.69
C ALA A 192 2.66 -4.17 25.83
N LYS A 193 3.68 -3.31 25.74
CA LYS A 193 4.68 -3.16 26.83
C LYS A 193 4.10 -2.62 28.14
N ASN A 194 2.97 -1.93 28.09
CA ASN A 194 2.23 -1.46 29.25
C ASN A 194 1.08 -2.41 29.64
N ASN A 195 1.00 -3.62 29.04
CA ASN A 195 -0.04 -4.61 29.29
C ASN A 195 -1.47 -4.09 29.04
N VAL A 196 -1.64 -3.21 28.05
CA VAL A 196 -2.93 -2.64 27.66
C VAL A 196 -3.22 -2.92 26.19
N ASP A 197 -4.50 -2.94 25.85
CA ASP A 197 -5.01 -3.13 24.49
C ASP A 197 -5.63 -1.81 23.99
N ALA A 198 -5.04 -1.23 22.95
CA ALA A 198 -5.49 0.04 22.38
C ALA A 198 -6.97 0.03 21.95
N THR A 199 -7.50 -1.15 21.59
CA THR A 199 -8.91 -1.29 21.18
C THR A 199 -9.89 -1.25 22.36
N LYS A 200 -9.40 -1.41 23.58
CA LYS A 200 -10.21 -1.56 24.80
C LYS A 200 -10.04 -0.43 25.80
N ILE A 201 -8.85 0.20 25.86
CA ILE A 201 -8.56 1.19 26.89
C ILE A 201 -9.15 2.57 26.60
N PHE A 202 -9.29 2.93 25.32
CA PHE A 202 -9.83 4.23 24.94
C PHE A 202 -11.36 4.23 24.95
N LYS A 203 -11.95 5.40 25.24
CA LYS A 203 -13.39 5.62 25.12
C LYS A 203 -13.93 5.22 23.74
N ARG A 204 -13.14 5.47 22.70
CA ARG A 204 -13.41 5.11 21.30
C ARG A 204 -12.10 5.03 20.53
N THR A 205 -11.93 3.98 19.74
CA THR A 205 -10.82 3.82 18.81
C THR A 205 -11.34 3.80 17.37
N LEU A 206 -10.68 4.54 16.48
CA LEU A 206 -10.93 4.60 15.04
C LEU A 206 -9.65 4.22 14.32
N ASN A 207 -9.75 3.65 13.12
CA ASN A 207 -8.60 3.40 12.25
C ASN A 207 -8.71 4.29 11.00
N ALA A 208 -7.64 5.02 10.70
CA ALA A 208 -7.55 5.84 9.50
C ALA A 208 -6.09 5.94 9.01
N ASN A 209 -5.87 6.61 7.88
CA ASN A 209 -4.53 6.86 7.37
C ASN A 209 -3.83 7.98 8.18
N HIS A 210 -2.53 8.13 7.95
CA HIS A 210 -1.70 9.06 8.69
C HIS A 210 -2.17 10.52 8.58
N GLU A 211 -2.47 11.00 7.38
CA GLU A 211 -2.96 12.36 7.16
C GLU A 211 -4.27 12.61 7.91
N SER A 212 -5.23 11.68 7.77
CA SER A 212 -6.53 11.77 8.44
C SER A 212 -6.40 11.80 9.96
N ASN A 213 -5.50 11.00 10.54
CA ASN A 213 -5.22 11.00 11.97
C ASN A 213 -4.68 12.36 12.43
N ALA A 214 -3.67 12.89 11.74
CA ALA A 214 -3.08 14.19 12.07
C ALA A 214 -4.10 15.33 11.97
N MET A 215 -4.90 15.35 10.91
CA MET A 215 -5.97 16.34 10.70
C MET A 215 -7.04 16.26 11.78
N ALA A 216 -7.47 15.04 12.16
CA ALA A 216 -8.48 14.84 13.20
C ALA A 216 -8.00 15.32 14.57
N VAL A 217 -6.72 15.06 14.92
CA VAL A 217 -6.12 15.56 16.17
C VAL A 217 -5.97 17.07 16.14
N ALA A 218 -5.45 17.65 15.05
CA ALA A 218 -5.29 19.10 14.90
C ALA A 218 -6.61 19.86 15.04
N ASN A 219 -7.69 19.28 14.54
CA ASN A 219 -9.04 19.86 14.58
C ASN A 219 -9.86 19.42 15.81
N LYS A 220 -9.24 18.76 16.79
CA LYS A 220 -9.88 18.31 18.05
C LYS A 220 -11.09 17.38 17.83
N GLN A 221 -11.10 16.63 16.71
CA GLN A 221 -12.13 15.62 16.41
C GLN A 221 -11.83 14.30 17.12
N VAL A 222 -10.54 14.04 17.40
CA VAL A 222 -10.06 12.99 18.30
C VAL A 222 -8.98 13.58 19.21
N ASP A 223 -8.77 12.95 20.36
CA ASP A 223 -7.85 13.46 21.39
C ASP A 223 -6.41 13.06 21.14
N VAL A 224 -6.20 11.84 20.63
CA VAL A 224 -4.89 11.23 20.41
C VAL A 224 -4.87 10.54 19.05
N GLY A 225 -3.72 10.53 18.39
CA GLY A 225 -3.54 9.80 17.13
C GLY A 225 -2.15 9.23 16.97
N THR A 226 -2.00 8.25 16.09
CA THR A 226 -0.70 7.79 15.60
C THR A 226 -0.35 8.53 14.32
N PHE A 227 0.93 8.83 14.17
CA PHE A 227 1.53 9.51 13.01
C PHE A 227 2.96 9.01 12.79
N ASN A 228 3.74 9.64 11.92
CA ASN A 228 5.15 9.33 11.75
C ASN A 228 5.95 10.58 11.33
N THR A 229 7.29 10.48 11.41
CA THR A 229 8.18 11.61 11.13
C THR A 229 8.23 12.01 9.67
N GLU A 230 8.04 11.08 8.72
CA GLU A 230 7.99 11.40 7.29
C GLU A 230 6.72 12.20 6.97
N GLY A 231 5.56 11.71 7.42
CA GLY A 231 4.30 12.44 7.31
C GLY A 231 4.33 13.80 8.00
N TRP A 232 5.01 13.90 9.16
CA TRP A 232 5.21 15.17 9.85
C TRP A 232 5.98 16.17 8.99
N ALA A 233 7.14 15.77 8.43
CA ALA A 233 7.96 16.62 7.58
C ALA A 233 7.22 17.05 6.30
N MET A 234 6.47 16.14 5.68
CA MET A 234 5.67 16.46 4.50
C MET A 234 4.52 17.42 4.83
N MET A 235 3.84 17.19 5.96
CA MET A 235 2.75 18.07 6.40
C MET A 235 3.27 19.45 6.82
N GLU A 236 4.45 19.52 7.47
CA GLU A 236 5.10 20.78 7.81
C GLU A 236 5.43 21.63 6.57
N LYS A 237 5.86 20.95 5.48
CA LYS A 237 6.14 21.60 4.20
C LYS A 237 4.87 22.09 3.49
N LYS A 238 3.81 21.27 3.48
CA LYS A 238 2.57 21.54 2.73
C LYS A 238 1.53 22.35 3.53
N ASN A 239 1.40 22.07 4.81
CA ASN A 239 0.36 22.58 5.71
C ASN A 239 0.92 22.92 7.09
N PRO A 240 1.87 23.88 7.23
CA PRO A 240 2.56 24.17 8.50
C PRO A 240 1.59 24.57 9.62
N ASP A 241 0.43 25.16 9.29
CA ASP A 241 -0.56 25.57 10.28
C ASP A 241 -1.29 24.38 10.94
N ILE A 242 -1.29 23.22 10.30
CA ILE A 242 -1.78 21.98 10.92
C ILE A 242 -0.75 21.47 11.92
N VAL A 243 0.54 21.42 11.52
CA VAL A 243 1.62 20.94 12.39
C VAL A 243 1.74 21.78 13.66
N LYS A 244 1.56 23.10 13.60
CA LYS A 244 1.53 24.01 14.76
C LYS A 244 0.44 23.65 15.80
N LYS A 245 -0.62 22.96 15.37
CA LYS A 245 -1.71 22.50 16.25
C LYS A 245 -1.45 21.10 16.84
N LEU A 246 -0.33 20.49 16.52
CA LEU A 246 0.04 19.15 16.98
C LEU A 246 1.19 19.21 17.97
N LYS A 247 1.22 18.23 18.87
CA LYS A 247 2.30 18.00 19.82
C LYS A 247 2.60 16.51 19.88
N ILE A 248 3.89 16.17 19.83
CA ILE A 248 4.38 14.79 19.96
C ILE A 248 4.49 14.47 21.46
N VAL A 249 3.85 13.39 21.90
CA VAL A 249 3.92 12.88 23.26
C VAL A 249 4.70 11.57 23.38
N TRP A 250 5.01 10.92 22.25
CA TRP A 250 5.87 9.75 22.19
C TRP A 250 6.49 9.59 20.81
N LYS A 251 7.72 9.07 20.77
CA LYS A 251 8.49 8.73 19.58
C LYS A 251 9.08 7.32 19.73
N SER A 252 8.96 6.49 18.73
CA SER A 252 9.46 5.12 18.72
C SER A 252 11.00 5.03 18.61
N PRO A 253 11.59 3.83 18.79
CA PRO A 253 12.84 3.45 18.15
C PRO A 253 12.74 3.61 16.62
N GLU A 254 13.90 3.67 15.95
CA GLU A 254 13.97 3.80 14.50
C GLU A 254 13.32 2.61 13.79
N ILE A 255 12.59 2.92 12.72
CA ILE A 255 11.96 1.99 11.78
C ILE A 255 12.74 2.13 10.47
N PRO A 256 13.18 1.04 9.83
CA PRO A 256 13.79 1.12 8.50
C PRO A 256 12.87 1.81 7.48
N SER A 257 13.44 2.55 6.53
CA SER A 257 12.67 3.19 5.46
C SER A 257 11.82 2.19 4.68
N ASP A 258 10.77 2.70 4.08
CA ASP A 258 9.73 1.91 3.43
C ASP A 258 10.25 1.18 2.18
N PRO A 259 9.90 -0.11 2.02
CA PRO A 259 10.35 -0.94 0.91
C PRO A 259 9.48 -0.83 -0.34
N LEU A 260 10.12 -1.14 -1.49
CA LEU A 260 9.44 -1.47 -2.73
C LEU A 260 9.47 -2.98 -2.94
N VAL A 261 8.32 -3.52 -3.32
CA VAL A 261 8.08 -4.95 -3.47
C VAL A 261 7.52 -5.20 -4.87
N TRP A 262 8.11 -6.11 -5.62
CA TRP A 262 7.51 -6.64 -6.84
C TRP A 262 6.99 -8.07 -6.63
N ARG A 263 6.14 -8.54 -7.52
CA ARG A 263 5.79 -9.97 -7.52
C ARG A 263 6.98 -10.80 -8.03
N LYS A 264 7.22 -11.95 -7.41
CA LYS A 264 8.29 -12.89 -7.83
C LYS A 264 8.14 -13.35 -9.27
N ASP A 265 6.89 -13.50 -9.76
CA ASP A 265 6.59 -13.97 -11.12
C ASP A 265 6.60 -12.88 -12.19
N MET A 266 6.96 -11.64 -11.84
CA MET A 266 7.18 -10.59 -12.83
C MET A 266 8.40 -10.95 -13.70
N ASP A 267 8.34 -10.69 -15.02
CA ASP A 267 9.42 -11.03 -15.93
C ASP A 267 10.74 -10.29 -15.59
N ASP A 268 11.86 -10.98 -15.79
CA ASP A 268 13.19 -10.50 -15.39
C ASP A 268 13.60 -9.23 -16.15
N ALA A 269 13.18 -9.08 -17.40
CA ALA A 269 13.51 -7.89 -18.21
C ALA A 269 12.81 -6.64 -17.65
N SER A 270 11.54 -6.73 -17.25
CA SER A 270 10.83 -5.65 -16.57
C SER A 270 11.44 -5.35 -15.21
N LYS A 271 11.76 -6.39 -14.41
CA LYS A 271 12.46 -6.22 -13.13
C LYS A 271 13.79 -5.47 -13.30
N GLN A 272 14.59 -5.86 -14.30
CA GLN A 272 15.87 -5.22 -14.58
C GLN A 272 15.72 -3.75 -14.99
N LYS A 273 14.77 -3.43 -15.86
CA LYS A 273 14.48 -2.05 -16.27
C LYS A 273 14.08 -1.18 -15.08
N ILE A 274 13.18 -1.68 -14.25
CA ILE A 274 12.70 -1.00 -13.04
C ILE A 274 13.83 -0.78 -12.05
N LYS A 275 14.60 -1.83 -11.75
CA LYS A 275 15.73 -1.76 -10.81
C LYS A 275 16.78 -0.76 -11.29
N THR A 276 17.19 -0.84 -12.57
CA THR A 276 18.16 0.11 -13.16
C THR A 276 17.66 1.55 -13.08
N CYS A 277 16.39 1.80 -13.40
CA CYS A 277 15.79 3.11 -13.29
C CYS A 277 15.85 3.65 -11.85
N LEU A 278 15.37 2.87 -10.86
CA LEU A 278 15.30 3.30 -9.47
C LEU A 278 16.68 3.52 -8.85
N MET A 279 17.66 2.62 -9.10
CA MET A 279 19.00 2.75 -8.53
C MET A 279 19.78 3.95 -9.07
N SER A 280 19.44 4.46 -10.24
CA SER A 280 20.01 5.68 -10.82
C SER A 280 19.17 6.96 -10.59
N TYR A 281 17.94 6.82 -10.10
CA TYR A 281 17.00 7.92 -9.94
C TYR A 281 17.42 8.89 -8.83
N GLY A 282 17.23 10.19 -9.06
CA GLY A 282 17.70 11.25 -8.16
C GLY A 282 19.08 11.79 -8.53
N SER A 283 19.59 11.47 -9.73
CA SER A 283 20.90 11.94 -10.22
C SER A 283 20.84 13.34 -10.82
N THR A 284 19.71 13.72 -11.43
CA THR A 284 19.51 15.05 -12.04
C THR A 284 18.72 16.01 -11.13
N PRO A 285 18.81 17.32 -11.33
CA PRO A 285 18.01 18.29 -10.58
C PRO A 285 16.49 18.06 -10.72
N GLU A 286 16.03 17.65 -11.91
CA GLU A 286 14.63 17.37 -12.20
C GLU A 286 14.14 16.16 -11.41
N GLU A 287 14.91 15.05 -11.42
CA GLU A 287 14.60 13.84 -10.64
C GLU A 287 14.59 14.12 -9.13
N LYS A 288 15.56 14.92 -8.64
CA LYS A 288 15.58 15.32 -7.24
C LYS A 288 14.32 16.09 -6.84
N LYS A 289 13.82 16.99 -7.71
CA LYS A 289 12.58 17.73 -7.48
C LYS A 289 11.37 16.79 -7.42
N VAL A 290 11.34 15.78 -8.27
CA VAL A 290 10.27 14.75 -8.28
C VAL A 290 10.31 13.94 -6.98
N LEU A 291 11.49 13.48 -6.55
CA LEU A 291 11.63 12.72 -5.29
C LEU A 291 11.34 13.60 -4.06
N ASP A 292 11.73 14.86 -4.07
CA ASP A 292 11.47 15.80 -2.97
C ASP A 292 9.96 15.97 -2.70
N ALA A 293 9.13 15.87 -3.73
CA ALA A 293 7.67 15.86 -3.57
C ALA A 293 7.17 14.61 -2.82
N LEU A 294 7.92 13.51 -2.86
CA LEU A 294 7.64 12.26 -2.13
C LEU A 294 8.38 12.17 -0.78
N GLY A 295 9.19 13.16 -0.43
CA GLY A 295 10.00 13.15 0.79
C GLY A 295 11.30 12.35 0.67
N TRP A 296 11.73 12.00 -0.54
CA TRP A 296 12.87 11.12 -0.80
C TRP A 296 14.00 11.81 -1.54
N SER A 297 15.20 11.22 -1.45
CA SER A 297 16.38 11.66 -2.20
C SER A 297 16.87 10.62 -3.20
N LYS A 298 16.75 9.34 -2.87
CA LYS A 298 17.23 8.20 -3.66
C LYS A 298 16.52 6.91 -3.27
N PHE A 299 16.91 5.84 -3.97
CA PHE A 299 16.61 4.46 -3.60
C PHE A 299 17.91 3.69 -3.31
N ARG A 300 17.83 2.62 -2.54
CA ARG A 300 18.90 1.65 -2.33
C ARG A 300 18.38 0.24 -2.55
N GLU A 301 19.29 -0.68 -2.87
CA GLU A 301 18.93 -2.10 -2.90
C GLU A 301 18.53 -2.60 -1.50
N SER A 302 17.63 -3.53 -1.46
CA SER A 302 17.16 -4.22 -0.27
C SER A 302 16.70 -5.63 -0.63
N ASN A 303 16.31 -6.41 0.39
CA ASN A 303 15.82 -7.78 0.25
C ASN A 303 14.76 -8.07 1.32
N ASN A 304 14.33 -9.33 1.45
CA ASN A 304 13.32 -9.77 2.42
C ASN A 304 13.83 -9.86 3.88
N ASP A 305 15.16 -9.72 4.14
CA ASP A 305 15.75 -9.95 5.46
C ASP A 305 15.60 -8.75 6.43
#